data_d2d81cb0491b11431760206aa1d7bc81
#
_entry.id   d2d81cb0491b11431760206aa1d7bc81
#
_cell.length_a   1.000
_cell.length_b   1.000
_cell.length_c   1.000
_cell.angle_alpha   90.00
_cell.angle_beta   90.00
_cell.angle_gamma   90.00
#
_symmetry.space_group_name_H-M   'P 1'
#
loop_
_entity.id
_entity.type
_entity.pdbx_description
1 polymer ?
#
loop_
_entity_poly.entity_id
_entity_poly.type
_entity_poly.pdbx_seq_one_letter_code
_entity_poly.pdbx_strand_id
1 'polypeptide(L)' 'MTVEVGGAPMYPSKNIIENAVNSKDHTTLVAAVKAAGLVETLSGAGPFTVFAPTNEAFEKLPPGTVETLVKPENKAKL' A
#
# COMPACT_ATOMS: atom_id res chain seq x y z
N MET A 1 -1.22 22.11 -3.28
CA MET A 1 -2.63 21.64 -3.25
C MET A 1 -2.69 20.21 -2.75
N THR A 2 -3.54 19.95 -1.79
CA THR A 2 -3.68 18.62 -1.23
C THR A 2 -5.08 18.06 -1.51
N VAL A 3 -5.18 16.74 -1.52
CA VAL A 3 -6.46 16.04 -1.48
C VAL A 3 -6.48 15.19 -0.23
N GLU A 4 -7.65 14.93 0.31
CA GLU A 4 -7.80 14.10 1.50
C GLU A 4 -8.16 12.67 1.11
N VAL A 5 -7.43 11.71 1.66
CA VAL A 5 -7.69 10.28 1.45
C VAL A 5 -7.55 9.56 2.79
N GLY A 6 -8.56 8.77 3.14
CA GLY A 6 -8.56 8.02 4.38
C GLY A 6 -8.42 8.88 5.62
N GLY A 7 -9.01 10.08 5.60
CA GLY A 7 -9.00 10.99 6.74
C GLY A 7 -7.72 11.79 6.91
N ALA A 8 -6.78 11.72 5.95
CA ALA A 8 -5.52 12.44 6.03
C ALA A 8 -5.23 13.20 4.74
N PRO A 9 -4.60 14.39 4.83
CA PRO A 9 -4.21 15.11 3.63
C PRO A 9 -3.04 14.40 2.94
N MET A 10 -3.09 14.37 1.62
CA MET A 10 -2.04 13.81 0.78
C MET A 10 -1.24 14.95 0.18
N TYR A 11 0.08 14.92 0.31
CA TYR A 11 0.95 16.02 -0.10
C TYR A 11 1.75 15.68 -1.35
N PRO A 12 1.77 16.58 -2.37
CA PRO A 12 2.62 16.39 -3.54
C PRO A 12 4.11 16.35 -3.21
N SER A 13 4.50 16.92 -2.08
CA SER A 13 5.89 16.95 -1.63
C SER A 13 6.35 15.66 -0.96
N LYS A 14 5.42 14.74 -0.70
CA LYS A 14 5.71 13.43 -0.09
C LYS A 14 5.64 12.34 -1.14
N ASN A 15 6.43 11.27 -0.94
CA ASN A 15 6.36 10.13 -1.82
C ASN A 15 5.09 9.29 -1.54
N ILE A 16 4.84 8.28 -2.37
CA ILE A 16 3.64 7.46 -2.27
C ILE A 16 3.54 6.73 -0.93
N ILE A 17 4.65 6.26 -0.38
CA ILE A 17 4.66 5.56 0.90
C ILE A 17 4.36 6.51 2.05
N GLU A 18 4.98 7.68 2.07
CA GLU A 18 4.74 8.69 3.10
C GLU A 18 3.27 9.11 3.15
N ASN A 19 2.63 9.20 2.00
CA ASN A 19 1.21 9.51 1.94
C ASN A 19 0.34 8.32 2.35
N ALA A 20 0.66 7.14 1.83
CA ALA A 20 -0.16 5.95 2.06
C ALA A 20 -0.23 5.52 3.53
N VAL A 21 0.86 5.67 4.28
CA VAL A 21 0.88 5.27 5.70
C VAL A 21 -0.08 6.09 6.56
N ASN A 22 -0.47 7.27 6.11
CA ASN A 22 -1.42 8.13 6.82
C ASN A 22 -2.87 7.86 6.44
N SER A 23 -3.13 7.09 5.39
CA SER A 23 -4.48 6.79 4.94
C SER A 23 -5.06 5.60 5.72
N LYS A 24 -6.16 5.82 6.39
CA LYS A 24 -6.87 4.77 7.13
C LYS A 24 -7.52 3.75 6.19
N ASP A 25 -7.72 4.11 4.92
CA ASP A 25 -8.35 3.26 3.93
C ASP A 25 -7.38 2.32 3.24
N HIS A 26 -6.06 2.48 3.48
CA HIS A 26 -5.00 1.73 2.80
C HIS A 26 -4.06 1.00 3.75
N THR A 27 -4.54 0.63 4.94
CA THR A 27 -3.70 -0.06 5.93
C THR A 27 -3.27 -1.45 5.46
N THR A 28 -4.14 -2.17 4.78
CA THR A 28 -3.81 -3.50 4.23
C THR A 28 -2.79 -3.38 3.11
N LEU A 29 -2.94 -2.40 2.23
CA LEU A 29 -1.98 -2.13 1.17
C LEU A 29 -0.58 -1.85 1.73
N VAL A 30 -0.49 -1.00 2.76
CA VAL A 30 0.79 -0.67 3.40
C VAL A 30 1.42 -1.92 4.01
N ALA A 31 0.63 -2.75 4.69
CA ALA A 31 1.13 -4.01 5.25
C ALA A 31 1.66 -4.94 4.16
N ALA A 32 0.95 -5.04 3.03
CA ALA A 32 1.39 -5.86 1.91
C ALA A 32 2.68 -5.34 1.28
N VAL A 33 2.81 -4.03 1.12
CA VAL A 33 4.02 -3.40 0.59
C VAL A 33 5.23 -3.68 1.48
N LYS A 34 5.05 -3.61 2.80
CA LYS A 34 6.10 -3.93 3.76
C LYS A 34 6.49 -5.41 3.67
N ALA A 35 5.50 -6.30 3.58
CA ALA A 35 5.75 -7.73 3.48
C ALA A 35 6.48 -8.09 2.20
N ALA A 36 6.17 -7.40 1.10
CA ALA A 36 6.84 -7.61 -0.19
C ALA A 36 8.25 -7.00 -0.24
N GLY A 37 8.63 -6.19 0.74
CA GLY A 37 9.93 -5.53 0.76
C GLY A 37 10.05 -4.40 -0.25
N LEU A 38 8.92 -3.77 -0.59
CA LEU A 38 8.88 -2.72 -1.62
C LEU A 38 8.92 -1.29 -1.07
N VAL A 39 8.98 -1.12 0.26
CA VAL A 39 8.97 0.22 0.86
C VAL A 39 10.11 1.07 0.33
N GLU A 40 11.33 0.56 0.33
CA GLU A 40 12.49 1.30 -0.17
C GLU A 40 12.38 1.58 -1.66
N THR A 41 11.92 0.61 -2.44
CA THR A 41 11.73 0.76 -3.88
C THR A 41 10.77 1.89 -4.19
N LEU A 42 9.61 1.90 -3.55
CA LEU A 42 8.58 2.89 -3.79
C LEU A 42 8.89 4.26 -3.16
N SER A 43 9.81 4.29 -2.20
CA SER A 43 10.29 5.54 -1.60
C SER A 43 11.44 6.15 -2.42
N GLY A 44 11.96 5.42 -3.40
CA GLY A 44 13.04 5.90 -4.25
C GLY A 44 12.57 6.92 -5.28
N ALA A 45 13.52 7.31 -6.14
CA ALA A 45 13.25 8.28 -7.20
C ALA A 45 12.42 7.62 -8.31
N GLY A 46 11.10 7.85 -8.30
CA GLY A 46 10.21 7.42 -9.36
C GLY A 46 10.44 8.17 -10.64
N PRO A 47 9.46 8.25 -11.52
CA PRO A 47 8.04 8.09 -11.21
C PRO A 47 7.57 6.64 -11.09
N PHE A 48 6.54 6.43 -10.26
CA PHE A 48 5.88 5.14 -10.14
C PHE A 48 4.38 5.29 -10.39
N THR A 49 3.81 4.27 -11.01
CA THR A 49 2.35 4.14 -11.09
C THR A 49 1.94 2.96 -10.24
N VAL A 50 1.07 3.19 -9.26
CA VAL A 50 0.64 2.16 -8.32
C VAL A 50 -0.88 2.06 -8.33
N PHE A 51 -1.39 0.85 -8.49
CA PHE A 51 -2.80 0.57 -8.27
C PHE A 51 -2.98 0.28 -6.78
N ALA A 52 -3.72 1.14 -6.11
CA ALA A 52 -3.81 1.16 -4.64
C ALA A 52 -5.22 0.76 -4.16
N PRO A 53 -5.49 -0.55 -4.00
CA PRO A 53 -6.79 -0.99 -3.51
C PRO A 53 -7.01 -0.52 -2.07
N THR A 54 -8.24 -0.16 -1.74
CA THR A 54 -8.61 0.16 -0.37
C THR A 54 -8.74 -1.11 0.47
N ASN A 55 -8.82 -0.96 1.79
CA ASN A 55 -9.06 -2.09 2.69
C ASN A 55 -10.31 -2.88 2.29
N GLU A 56 -11.38 -2.19 1.90
CA GLU A 56 -12.62 -2.83 1.46
C GLU A 56 -12.42 -3.69 0.22
N ALA A 57 -11.57 -3.25 -0.71
CA ALA A 57 -11.25 -4.03 -1.90
C ALA A 57 -10.50 -5.31 -1.54
N PHE A 58 -9.58 -5.26 -0.58
CA PHE A 58 -8.89 -6.45 -0.09
C PHE A 58 -9.85 -7.43 0.60
N GLU A 59 -10.85 -6.92 1.29
CA GLU A 59 -11.85 -7.76 1.96
C GLU A 59 -12.68 -8.60 0.97
N LYS A 60 -12.76 -8.20 -0.29
CA LYS A 60 -13.45 -8.96 -1.33
C LYS A 60 -12.70 -10.21 -1.79
N LEU A 61 -11.44 -10.34 -1.41
CA LEU A 61 -10.67 -11.54 -1.71
C LEU A 61 -11.12 -12.69 -0.82
N PRO A 62 -10.93 -13.95 -1.26
CA PRO A 62 -11.24 -15.10 -0.42
C PRO A 62 -10.51 -15.02 0.93
N PRO A 63 -11.12 -15.53 2.02
CA PRO A 63 -10.48 -15.52 3.32
C PRO A 63 -9.09 -16.14 3.29
N GLY A 64 -8.12 -15.49 3.92
CA GLY A 64 -6.75 -15.97 3.99
C GLY A 64 -5.87 -15.68 2.79
N THR A 65 -6.40 -15.06 1.72
CA THR A 65 -5.59 -14.75 0.54
C THR A 65 -4.45 -13.79 0.87
N VAL A 66 -4.75 -12.68 1.56
CA VAL A 66 -3.72 -11.71 1.93
C VAL A 66 -2.72 -12.33 2.89
N GLU A 67 -3.20 -13.06 3.89
CA GLU A 67 -2.33 -13.73 4.86
C GLU A 67 -1.38 -14.71 4.18
N THR A 68 -1.87 -15.46 3.18
CA THR A 68 -1.05 -16.39 2.42
C THR A 68 -0.01 -15.65 1.57
N LEU A 69 -0.40 -14.55 0.92
CA LEU A 69 0.49 -13.80 0.04
C LEU A 69 1.59 -13.05 0.78
N VAL A 70 1.38 -12.68 2.04
CA VAL A 70 2.41 -11.97 2.82
C VAL A 70 3.45 -12.91 3.43
N LYS A 71 3.24 -14.23 3.33
CA LYS A 71 4.25 -15.18 3.80
C LYS A 71 5.52 -15.08 2.97
N PRO A 72 6.70 -15.30 3.59
CA PRO A 72 7.97 -15.18 2.87
C PRO A 72 8.07 -16.04 1.61
N GLU A 73 7.50 -17.25 1.60
CA GLU A 73 7.52 -18.13 0.44
C GLU A 73 6.67 -17.63 -0.72
N ASN A 74 5.73 -16.73 -0.47
CA ASN A 74 4.82 -16.18 -1.48
C ASN A 74 5.11 -14.72 -1.82
N LYS A 75 6.14 -14.14 -1.23
CA LYS A 75 6.47 -12.73 -1.39
C LYS A 75 6.59 -12.31 -2.86
N ALA A 76 7.17 -13.14 -3.70
CA ALA A 76 7.34 -12.82 -5.12
C ALA A 76 6.02 -12.76 -5.89
N LYS A 77 4.96 -13.40 -5.37
CA LYS A 77 3.63 -13.40 -5.99
C LYS A 77 2.78 -12.20 -5.54
N LEU A 78 3.17 -11.60 -4.43
CA LEU A 78 2.49 -10.46 -3.88
C LEU A 78 2.72 -9.21 -4.74
#